data_3bdc7e61f79bcd93e6d9fa57a0d5795a
#
_entry.id   3bdc7e61f79bcd93e6d9fa57a0d5795a
#
_cell.length_a   1.000
_cell.length_b   1.000
_cell.length_c   1.000
_cell.angle_alpha   90.00
_cell.angle_beta   90.00
_cell.angle_gamma   90.00
#
_symmetry.space_group_name_H-M   'P 1'
#
loop_
_entity.id
_entity.type
_entity.pdbx_description
1 polymer ?
#
loop_
_entity_poly.entity_id
_entity_poly.type
_entity_poly.pdbx_seq_one_letter_code
_entity_poly.pdbx_strand_id
1 'polypeptide(L)'
;RPGFPGDGYGFNTDDRMTYGSYAVDYLSNWSGPRYLGELVNRAGEPLFKDGEVSHMADVKLVILSAFGAGALLVVLSLVAILYLRRRSTGGVRRGLFAGSIVTLVIIIGLGVLAVLGWEQFFTDFHRIFFANGTWTFSLQDTLIRLFPGQFWVDAGIVIGALVLLAALLTLILTWPTRKRRGLPPRVRNTSAAGEPGDGAADPAALKGRRFKRSRNGAVESPADDADVASDAGSPAGAAARREGTS
;
A
#
# COMPACT_ATOMS: atom_id res chain seq x y z
N ARG A 1 16.97 25.02 -6.17
CA ARG A 1 16.48 24.93 -7.58
C ARG A 1 16.02 26.30 -8.04
N PRO A 2 15.94 26.57 -9.35
CA PRO A 2 15.31 27.78 -9.86
C PRO A 2 13.89 27.93 -9.29
N GLY A 3 13.52 29.11 -8.79
CA GLY A 3 12.22 29.37 -8.18
C GLY A 3 12.04 28.94 -6.72
N PHE A 4 13.07 28.37 -6.08
CA PHE A 4 12.99 28.13 -4.64
C PHE A 4 13.03 29.48 -3.89
N PRO A 5 12.11 29.72 -2.94
CA PRO A 5 11.98 31.03 -2.30
C PRO A 5 13.25 31.43 -1.56
N GLY A 6 13.65 32.69 -1.72
CA GLY A 6 14.72 33.28 -0.91
C GLY A 6 14.36 33.33 0.57
N ASP A 7 15.34 33.36 1.44
CA ASP A 7 15.12 33.60 2.86
C ASP A 7 15.06 35.12 3.13
N GLY A 8 13.93 35.60 3.63
CA GLY A 8 13.74 37.01 3.98
C GLY A 8 14.43 37.44 5.28
N TYR A 9 15.08 36.50 6.00
CA TYR A 9 15.66 36.73 7.34
C TYR A 9 17.18 36.57 7.39
N GLY A 10 17.85 36.51 6.23
CA GLY A 10 19.30 36.71 6.14
C GLY A 10 20.13 35.45 5.85
N PHE A 11 19.56 34.25 5.71
CA PHE A 11 20.30 33.08 5.19
C PHE A 11 20.52 33.22 3.70
N ASN A 12 21.74 33.10 3.25
CA ASN A 12 22.03 32.91 1.85
C ASN A 12 21.88 31.40 1.46
N THR A 13 22.11 31.10 0.20
CA THR A 13 21.96 29.69 -0.32
C THR A 13 22.98 28.78 0.37
N ASP A 14 24.21 29.22 0.61
CA ASP A 14 25.26 28.40 1.22
C ASP A 14 24.97 28.15 2.69
N ASP A 15 24.44 29.13 3.43
CA ASP A 15 23.97 28.97 4.79
C ASP A 15 22.85 27.90 4.86
N ARG A 16 21.88 28.00 3.97
CA ARG A 16 20.75 27.02 3.93
C ARG A 16 21.21 25.61 3.58
N MET A 17 22.15 25.48 2.64
CA MET A 17 22.74 24.19 2.29
C MET A 17 23.52 23.60 3.45
N THR A 18 24.35 24.43 4.13
CA THR A 18 25.16 23.99 5.26
C THR A 18 24.31 23.62 6.46
N TYR A 19 23.45 24.52 6.92
CA TYR A 19 22.62 24.28 8.11
C TYR A 19 21.54 23.22 7.86
N GLY A 20 20.97 23.18 6.66
CA GLY A 20 20.03 22.14 6.25
C GLY A 20 20.68 20.77 6.22
N SER A 21 21.95 20.65 5.80
CA SER A 21 22.68 19.39 5.82
C SER A 21 22.88 18.85 7.24
N TYR A 22 23.19 19.70 8.22
CA TYR A 22 23.27 19.29 9.64
C TYR A 22 21.92 18.78 10.15
N ALA A 23 20.83 19.46 9.81
CA ALA A 23 19.49 19.02 10.22
C ALA A 23 19.13 17.65 9.62
N VAL A 24 19.44 17.42 8.35
CA VAL A 24 19.22 16.12 7.68
C VAL A 24 20.15 15.03 8.23
N ASP A 25 21.43 15.36 8.45
CA ASP A 25 22.39 14.41 9.03
C ASP A 25 21.96 13.97 10.44
N TYR A 26 21.46 14.89 11.25
CA TYR A 26 20.90 14.56 12.57
C TYR A 26 19.82 13.49 12.49
N LEU A 27 18.94 13.51 11.50
CA LEU A 27 17.84 12.55 11.37
C LEU A 27 18.32 11.13 11.04
N SER A 28 19.52 10.98 10.50
CA SER A 28 20.09 9.70 10.06
C SER A 28 21.26 9.20 10.91
N ASN A 29 21.87 10.05 11.74
CA ASN A 29 22.97 9.67 12.62
C ASN A 29 22.47 9.13 13.98
N TRP A 30 23.40 8.70 14.86
CA TRP A 30 23.08 8.19 16.20
C TRP A 30 23.22 9.25 17.31
N SER A 31 23.43 10.53 16.96
CA SER A 31 23.62 11.61 17.93
C SER A 31 22.31 11.97 18.63
N GLY A 32 22.43 12.46 19.86
CA GLY A 32 21.31 13.00 20.63
C GLY A 32 20.96 14.44 20.22
N PRO A 33 19.94 15.07 20.86
CA PRO A 33 19.47 16.42 20.54
C PRO A 33 20.55 17.51 20.64
N ARG A 34 21.58 17.33 21.47
CA ARG A 34 22.72 18.26 21.59
C ARG A 34 23.44 18.49 20.27
N TYR A 35 23.40 17.55 19.32
CA TYR A 35 23.98 17.68 17.99
C TYR A 35 23.45 18.92 17.26
N LEU A 36 22.16 19.21 17.36
CA LEU A 36 21.59 20.45 16.81
C LEU A 36 21.61 21.61 17.81
N GLY A 37 21.40 21.32 19.10
CA GLY A 37 21.30 22.34 20.14
C GLY A 37 22.62 23.10 20.41
N GLU A 38 23.78 22.54 20.04
CA GLU A 38 25.09 23.16 20.19
C GLU A 38 25.55 23.92 18.93
N LEU A 39 24.76 23.84 17.83
CA LEU A 39 25.09 24.57 16.62
C LEU A 39 24.84 26.08 16.81
N VAL A 40 25.79 26.86 16.37
CA VAL A 40 25.72 28.34 16.41
C VAL A 40 25.74 28.91 14.99
N ASN A 41 25.09 30.05 14.82
CA ASN A 41 25.17 30.84 13.60
C ASN A 41 26.49 31.59 13.50
N ARG A 42 26.70 32.38 12.43
CA ARG A 42 27.92 33.18 12.23
C ARG A 42 28.15 34.25 13.30
N ALA A 43 27.10 34.66 14.02
CA ALA A 43 27.16 35.61 15.10
C ALA A 43 27.46 34.97 16.47
N GLY A 44 27.58 33.64 16.54
CA GLY A 44 27.80 32.91 17.79
C GLY A 44 26.52 32.65 18.58
N GLU A 45 25.33 32.92 18.02
CA GLU A 45 24.04 32.68 18.66
C GLU A 45 23.52 31.24 18.34
N PRO A 46 22.74 30.63 19.23
CA PRO A 46 22.13 29.33 18.94
C PRO A 46 21.40 29.31 17.59
N LEU A 47 21.73 28.32 16.75
CA LEU A 47 21.16 28.22 15.42
C LEU A 47 19.70 27.74 15.49
N PHE A 48 19.39 26.83 16.40
CA PHE A 48 18.05 26.27 16.61
C PHE A 48 17.58 26.63 18.03
N LYS A 49 16.29 26.95 18.15
CA LYS A 49 15.62 27.12 19.45
C LYS A 49 15.35 25.75 20.09
N ASP A 50 15.20 25.70 21.41
CA ASP A 50 14.91 24.45 22.14
C ASP A 50 13.67 23.71 21.59
N GLY A 51 12.61 24.44 21.23
CA GLY A 51 11.42 23.87 20.62
C GLY A 51 11.69 23.21 19.27
N GLU A 52 12.56 23.81 18.44
CA GLU A 52 12.96 23.25 17.15
C GLU A 52 13.79 21.97 17.33
N VAL A 53 14.72 21.98 18.29
CA VAL A 53 15.55 20.81 18.64
C VAL A 53 14.68 19.66 19.17
N SER A 54 13.71 19.97 20.04
CA SER A 54 12.76 19.00 20.56
C SER A 54 11.91 18.38 19.43
N HIS A 55 11.37 19.22 18.54
CA HIS A 55 10.61 18.73 17.38
C HIS A 55 11.47 17.85 16.47
N MET A 56 12.71 18.21 16.21
CA MET A 56 13.63 17.41 15.41
C MET A 56 13.96 16.07 16.06
N ALA A 57 13.96 15.99 17.39
CA ALA A 57 14.10 14.71 18.11
C ALA A 57 12.86 13.82 17.89
N ASP A 58 11.65 14.39 17.94
CA ASP A 58 10.41 13.67 17.63
C ASP A 58 10.37 13.21 16.17
N VAL A 59 10.75 14.08 15.24
CA VAL A 59 10.86 13.73 13.80
C VAL A 59 11.85 12.58 13.59
N LYS A 60 13.01 12.62 14.24
CA LYS A 60 13.99 11.54 14.20
C LYS A 60 13.39 10.20 14.65
N LEU A 61 12.65 10.20 15.75
CA LEU A 61 11.97 8.99 16.24
C LEU A 61 10.97 8.44 15.22
N VAL A 62 10.17 9.30 14.60
CA VAL A 62 9.23 8.91 13.53
C VAL A 62 9.95 8.31 12.34
N ILE A 63 11.05 8.94 11.89
CA ILE A 63 11.86 8.46 10.76
C ILE A 63 12.49 7.10 11.07
N LEU A 64 13.12 6.94 12.23
CA LEU A 64 13.74 5.67 12.63
C LEU A 64 12.68 4.57 12.77
N SER A 65 11.51 4.90 13.32
CA SER A 65 10.38 3.97 13.41
C SER A 65 9.87 3.57 12.02
N ALA A 66 9.80 4.50 11.08
CA ALA A 66 9.41 4.22 9.69
C ALA A 66 10.44 3.31 9.00
N PHE A 67 11.74 3.54 9.17
CA PHE A 67 12.78 2.65 8.65
C PHE A 67 12.72 1.25 9.29
N GLY A 68 12.50 1.16 10.60
CA GLY A 68 12.32 -0.11 11.30
C GLY A 68 11.09 -0.88 10.78
N ALA A 69 9.96 -0.21 10.64
CA ALA A 69 8.75 -0.79 10.06
C ALA A 69 8.97 -1.22 8.60
N GLY A 70 9.66 -0.40 7.81
CA GLY A 70 10.02 -0.72 6.43
C GLY A 70 10.90 -1.97 6.34
N ALA A 71 11.94 -2.07 7.17
CA ALA A 71 12.81 -3.25 7.24
C ALA A 71 12.01 -4.52 7.62
N LEU A 72 11.12 -4.42 8.60
CA LEU A 72 10.23 -5.52 8.98
C LEU A 72 9.32 -5.94 7.81
N LEU A 73 8.71 -4.99 7.11
CA LEU A 73 7.87 -5.28 5.94
C LEU A 73 8.66 -5.95 4.81
N VAL A 74 9.92 -5.57 4.58
CA VAL A 74 10.79 -6.24 3.62
C VAL A 74 11.02 -7.69 4.02
N VAL A 75 11.36 -7.97 5.28
CA VAL A 75 11.54 -9.34 5.79
C VAL A 75 10.26 -10.16 5.63
N LEU A 76 9.12 -9.62 6.06
CA LEU A 76 7.82 -10.30 5.93
C LEU A 76 7.46 -10.57 4.45
N SER A 77 7.77 -9.63 3.55
CA SER A 77 7.56 -9.79 2.11
C SER A 77 8.43 -10.90 1.53
N LEU A 78 9.70 -10.99 1.92
CA LEU A 78 10.59 -12.07 1.50
C LEU A 78 10.09 -13.44 1.98
N VAL A 79 9.69 -13.55 3.25
CA VAL A 79 9.11 -14.78 3.81
C VAL A 79 7.84 -15.16 3.06
N ALA A 80 6.93 -14.21 2.82
CA ALA A 80 5.70 -14.43 2.07
C ALA A 80 5.98 -14.88 0.62
N ILE A 81 6.95 -14.27 -0.06
CA ILE A 81 7.36 -14.66 -1.40
C ILE A 81 7.89 -16.09 -1.42
N LEU A 82 8.79 -16.44 -0.50
CA LEU A 82 9.35 -17.80 -0.39
C LEU A 82 8.26 -18.83 -0.10
N TYR A 83 7.36 -18.54 0.82
CA TYR A 83 6.22 -19.39 1.16
C TYR A 83 5.28 -19.60 -0.05
N LEU A 84 4.87 -18.51 -0.71
CA LEU A 84 3.98 -18.57 -1.86
C LEU A 84 4.60 -19.26 -3.08
N ARG A 85 5.91 -19.10 -3.30
CA ARG A 85 6.63 -19.81 -4.38
C ARG A 85 6.59 -21.32 -4.20
N ARG A 86 6.60 -21.81 -2.95
CA ARG A 86 6.55 -23.25 -2.64
C ARG A 86 5.11 -23.81 -2.65
N ARG A 87 4.11 -22.99 -2.36
CA ARG A 87 2.72 -23.43 -2.13
C ARG A 87 1.75 -23.15 -3.26
N SER A 88 2.06 -22.20 -4.15
CA SER A 88 1.09 -21.73 -5.14
C SER A 88 1.73 -21.32 -6.45
N THR A 89 1.27 -21.93 -7.55
CA THR A 89 1.63 -21.48 -8.89
C THR A 89 0.99 -20.10 -9.16
N GLY A 90 1.82 -19.06 -9.23
CA GLY A 90 1.38 -17.69 -9.51
C GLY A 90 0.83 -16.92 -8.28
N GLY A 91 0.97 -17.45 -7.05
CA GLY A 91 0.55 -16.75 -5.82
C GLY A 91 1.27 -15.43 -5.61
N VAL A 92 2.60 -15.41 -5.78
CA VAL A 92 3.42 -14.19 -5.69
C VAL A 92 2.92 -13.11 -6.66
N ARG A 93 2.67 -13.50 -7.93
CA ARG A 93 2.20 -12.53 -8.93
C ARG A 93 0.83 -11.95 -8.60
N ARG A 94 -0.10 -12.77 -8.09
CA ARG A 94 -1.42 -12.30 -7.65
C ARG A 94 -1.31 -11.37 -6.46
N GLY A 95 -0.44 -11.69 -5.50
CA GLY A 95 -0.15 -10.83 -4.35
C GLY A 95 0.43 -9.47 -4.76
N LEU A 96 1.44 -9.47 -5.63
CA LEU A 96 2.03 -8.23 -6.17
C LEU A 96 1.03 -7.41 -6.98
N PHE A 97 0.17 -8.06 -7.79
CA PHE A 97 -0.88 -7.38 -8.52
C PHE A 97 -1.91 -6.71 -7.59
N ALA A 98 -2.39 -7.41 -6.58
CA ALA A 98 -3.31 -6.86 -5.60
C ALA A 98 -2.66 -5.74 -4.78
N GLY A 99 -1.40 -5.95 -4.32
CA GLY A 99 -0.64 -4.95 -3.58
C GLY A 99 -0.42 -3.67 -4.40
N SER A 100 -0.10 -3.78 -5.69
CA SER A 100 0.06 -2.59 -6.55
C SER A 100 -1.23 -1.79 -6.70
N ILE A 101 -2.40 -2.44 -6.79
CA ILE A 101 -3.69 -1.75 -6.82
C ILE A 101 -3.92 -0.99 -5.51
N VAL A 102 -3.70 -1.64 -4.36
CA VAL A 102 -3.85 -1.00 -3.04
C VAL A 102 -2.93 0.21 -2.92
N THR A 103 -1.66 0.05 -3.31
CA THR A 103 -0.69 1.17 -3.30
C THR A 103 -1.14 2.32 -4.19
N LEU A 104 -1.65 2.04 -5.40
CA LEU A 104 -2.17 3.07 -6.31
C LEU A 104 -3.36 3.81 -5.72
N VAL A 105 -4.31 3.09 -5.11
CA VAL A 105 -5.47 3.71 -4.45
C VAL A 105 -5.02 4.64 -3.33
N ILE A 106 -4.08 4.19 -2.49
CA ILE A 106 -3.55 4.99 -1.37
C ILE A 106 -2.82 6.22 -1.88
N ILE A 107 -1.86 6.06 -2.82
CA ILE A 107 -1.04 7.19 -3.26
C ILE A 107 -1.85 8.23 -4.07
N ILE A 108 -2.83 7.78 -4.84
CA ILE A 108 -3.74 8.68 -5.56
C ILE A 108 -4.64 9.40 -4.54
N GLY A 109 -5.19 8.69 -3.56
CA GLY A 109 -6.02 9.29 -2.52
C GLY A 109 -5.27 10.36 -1.72
N LEU A 110 -4.04 10.06 -1.27
CA LEU A 110 -3.18 11.04 -0.59
C LEU A 110 -2.83 12.23 -1.50
N GLY A 111 -2.54 11.96 -2.78
CA GLY A 111 -2.27 13.01 -3.76
C GLY A 111 -3.46 13.94 -3.97
N VAL A 112 -4.67 13.39 -4.05
CA VAL A 112 -5.92 14.19 -4.15
C VAL A 112 -6.10 15.06 -2.92
N LEU A 113 -5.94 14.50 -1.72
CA LEU A 113 -6.04 15.27 -0.47
C LEU A 113 -5.01 16.40 -0.41
N ALA A 114 -3.77 16.13 -0.82
CA ALA A 114 -2.72 17.15 -0.86
C ALA A 114 -3.01 18.27 -1.87
N VAL A 115 -3.61 17.95 -3.03
CA VAL A 115 -3.97 18.94 -4.07
C VAL A 115 -5.18 19.76 -3.65
N LEU A 116 -6.17 19.16 -3.00
CA LEU A 116 -7.38 19.85 -2.55
C LEU A 116 -7.12 20.87 -1.45
N GLY A 117 -6.10 20.64 -0.59
CA GLY A 117 -5.79 21.56 0.49
C GLY A 117 -4.45 21.20 1.16
N TRP A 118 -3.34 21.66 0.59
CA TRP A 118 -1.99 21.37 1.08
C TRP A 118 -1.80 21.74 2.56
N GLU A 119 -2.24 22.91 2.98
CA GLU A 119 -2.06 23.36 4.37
C GLU A 119 -2.81 22.48 5.36
N GLN A 120 -4.05 22.09 5.02
CA GLN A 120 -4.83 21.19 5.85
C GLN A 120 -4.21 19.79 5.87
N PHE A 121 -3.78 19.27 4.72
CA PHE A 121 -3.09 17.98 4.62
C PHE A 121 -1.81 17.95 5.46
N PHE A 122 -1.00 19.01 5.36
CA PHE A 122 0.23 19.15 6.14
C PHE A 122 -0.05 19.21 7.65
N THR A 123 -1.06 19.97 8.04
CA THR A 123 -1.49 20.10 9.44
C THR A 123 -1.98 18.76 10.00
N ASP A 124 -2.83 18.06 9.27
CA ASP A 124 -3.40 16.78 9.72
C ASP A 124 -2.32 15.69 9.79
N PHE A 125 -1.38 15.67 8.84
CA PHE A 125 -0.19 14.81 8.90
C PHE A 125 0.60 15.05 10.20
N HIS A 126 0.89 16.31 10.54
CA HIS A 126 1.64 16.62 11.77
C HIS A 126 0.88 16.22 13.04
N ARG A 127 -0.43 16.42 13.07
CA ARG A 127 -1.28 16.03 14.22
C ARG A 127 -1.31 14.52 14.48
N ILE A 128 -1.08 13.70 13.46
CA ILE A 128 -1.03 12.24 13.62
C ILE A 128 0.23 11.81 14.39
N PHE A 129 1.36 12.51 14.16
CA PHE A 129 2.66 12.07 14.67
C PHE A 129 3.17 12.92 15.84
N PHE A 130 2.71 14.14 16.01
CA PHE A 130 3.26 15.10 16.96
C PHE A 130 2.19 15.70 17.88
N ALA A 131 2.57 15.98 19.11
CA ALA A 131 1.68 16.64 20.07
C ALA A 131 1.31 18.05 19.61
N ASN A 132 0.15 18.52 20.03
CA ASN A 132 -0.33 19.86 19.67
C ASN A 132 0.66 20.94 20.14
N GLY A 133 1.04 21.82 19.21
CA GLY A 133 1.90 22.98 19.47
C GLY A 133 3.40 22.70 19.39
N THR A 134 3.86 21.45 19.35
CA THR A 134 5.29 21.12 19.31
C THR A 134 5.92 21.27 17.92
N TRP A 135 5.13 21.47 16.88
CA TRP A 135 5.54 21.51 15.46
C TRP A 135 5.16 22.83 14.77
N THR A 136 4.62 23.79 15.51
CA THR A 136 4.25 25.10 14.96
C THR A 136 5.32 26.13 15.26
N PHE A 137 5.93 26.69 14.22
CA PHE A 137 7.03 27.62 14.30
C PHE A 137 6.74 28.89 13.53
N SER A 138 7.42 29.98 13.90
CA SER A 138 7.32 31.24 13.19
C SER A 138 8.15 31.21 11.90
N LEU A 139 7.83 32.11 10.95
CA LEU A 139 8.59 32.23 9.68
C LEU A 139 10.06 32.63 9.90
N GLN A 140 10.39 33.13 11.08
CA GLN A 140 11.76 33.53 11.46
C GLN A 140 12.57 32.37 12.04
N ASP A 141 11.91 31.28 12.42
CA ASP A 141 12.54 30.13 13.04
C ASP A 141 13.37 29.36 12.01
N THR A 142 14.49 28.83 12.46
CA THR A 142 15.50 28.21 11.59
C THR A 142 14.94 27.05 10.77
N LEU A 143 14.11 26.18 11.36
CA LEU A 143 13.52 25.06 10.63
C LEU A 143 12.64 25.51 9.46
N ILE A 144 11.82 26.53 9.64
CA ILE A 144 10.94 27.04 8.56
C ILE A 144 11.76 27.71 7.45
N ARG A 145 12.86 28.39 7.83
CA ARG A 145 13.78 29.02 6.88
C ARG A 145 14.58 28.00 6.07
N LEU A 146 14.97 26.87 6.70
CA LEU A 146 15.70 25.79 6.05
C LEU A 146 14.77 24.92 5.19
N PHE A 147 13.57 24.61 5.69
CA PHE A 147 12.59 23.71 5.09
C PHE A 147 11.23 24.41 4.87
N PRO A 148 11.17 25.41 3.99
CA PRO A 148 9.92 26.13 3.72
C PRO A 148 8.87 25.21 3.10
N GLY A 149 7.61 25.63 3.12
CA GLY A 149 6.49 24.83 2.59
C GLY A 149 6.72 24.26 1.20
N GLN A 150 7.40 25.03 0.31
CA GLN A 150 7.76 24.55 -1.03
C GLN A 150 8.68 23.32 -1.03
N PHE A 151 9.59 23.23 -0.06
CA PHE A 151 10.45 22.04 0.09
C PHE A 151 9.61 20.77 0.30
N TRP A 152 8.61 20.87 1.15
CA TRP A 152 7.74 19.72 1.47
C TRP A 152 6.84 19.31 0.31
N VAL A 153 6.34 20.30 -0.45
CA VAL A 153 5.58 20.04 -1.70
C VAL A 153 6.46 19.30 -2.70
N ASP A 154 7.68 19.80 -2.93
CA ASP A 154 8.63 19.20 -3.86
C ASP A 154 9.02 17.77 -3.44
N ALA A 155 9.30 17.56 -2.15
CA ALA A 155 9.60 16.24 -1.59
C ALA A 155 8.42 15.28 -1.75
N GLY A 156 7.21 15.74 -1.46
CA GLY A 156 5.98 14.96 -1.65
C GLY A 156 5.75 14.54 -3.09
N ILE A 157 5.98 15.45 -4.06
CA ILE A 157 5.88 15.15 -5.49
C ILE A 157 6.90 14.10 -5.90
N VAL A 158 8.17 14.24 -5.49
CA VAL A 158 9.24 13.30 -5.86
C VAL A 158 8.95 11.91 -5.28
N ILE A 159 8.66 11.82 -3.99
CA ILE A 159 8.37 10.55 -3.31
C ILE A 159 7.10 9.92 -3.90
N GLY A 160 6.04 10.71 -4.06
CA GLY A 160 4.78 10.25 -4.65
C GLY A 160 4.95 9.72 -6.06
N ALA A 161 5.71 10.41 -6.91
CA ALA A 161 6.01 9.99 -8.28
C ALA A 161 6.80 8.68 -8.31
N LEU A 162 7.80 8.52 -7.45
CA LEU A 162 8.58 7.26 -7.37
C LEU A 162 7.72 6.08 -6.94
N VAL A 163 6.86 6.25 -5.94
CA VAL A 163 5.94 5.21 -5.47
C VAL A 163 4.90 4.88 -6.56
N LEU A 164 4.35 5.90 -7.21
CA LEU A 164 3.40 5.74 -8.32
C LEU A 164 4.02 4.94 -9.47
N LEU A 165 5.23 5.31 -9.90
CA LEU A 165 5.95 4.62 -10.97
C LEU A 165 6.25 3.16 -10.59
N ALA A 166 6.71 2.90 -9.38
CA ALA A 166 6.98 1.56 -8.89
C ALA A 166 5.71 0.69 -8.85
N ALA A 167 4.59 1.26 -8.37
CA ALA A 167 3.30 0.58 -8.33
C ALA A 167 2.74 0.29 -9.74
N LEU A 168 2.81 1.25 -10.67
CA LEU A 168 2.40 1.07 -12.06
C LEU A 168 3.25 0.02 -12.77
N LEU A 169 4.57 0.06 -12.60
CA LEU A 169 5.47 -0.93 -13.17
C LEU A 169 5.14 -2.34 -12.65
N THR A 170 4.96 -2.46 -11.34
CA THR A 170 4.57 -3.74 -10.70
C THR A 170 3.21 -4.23 -11.23
N LEU A 171 2.23 -3.34 -11.37
CA LEU A 171 0.92 -3.64 -11.94
C LEU A 171 1.03 -4.19 -13.35
N ILE A 172 1.78 -3.53 -14.23
CA ILE A 172 1.99 -3.92 -15.64
C ILE A 172 2.69 -5.28 -15.72
N LEU A 173 3.77 -5.47 -14.99
CA LEU A 173 4.54 -6.72 -14.98
C LEU A 173 3.73 -7.91 -14.45
N THR A 174 2.82 -7.66 -13.52
CA THR A 174 2.00 -8.70 -12.89
C THR A 174 0.60 -8.84 -13.52
N TRP A 175 0.29 -8.07 -14.57
CA TRP A 175 -1.03 -8.08 -15.21
C TRP A 175 -1.46 -9.48 -15.64
N PRO A 176 -2.70 -9.90 -15.31
CA PRO A 176 -3.20 -11.24 -15.57
C PRO A 176 -3.64 -11.40 -17.05
N THR A 177 -2.70 -11.69 -17.95
CA THR A 177 -2.99 -11.96 -19.37
C THR A 177 -3.67 -13.32 -19.55
N ARG A 178 -4.47 -13.49 -20.64
CA ARG A 178 -5.15 -14.77 -20.99
C ARG A 178 -4.17 -15.94 -21.07
N LYS A 179 -3.01 -15.76 -21.73
CA LYS A 179 -1.95 -16.76 -21.81
C LYS A 179 -1.45 -17.21 -20.42
N ARG A 180 -1.32 -16.26 -19.49
CA ARG A 180 -0.88 -16.54 -18.11
C ARG A 180 -1.99 -17.12 -17.22
N ARG A 181 -3.26 -17.03 -17.65
CA ARG A 181 -4.41 -17.67 -17.00
C ARG A 181 -4.70 -19.07 -17.52
N GLY A 182 -3.91 -19.56 -18.49
CA GLY A 182 -4.17 -20.85 -19.16
C GLY A 182 -5.43 -20.86 -20.04
N LEU A 183 -5.98 -19.70 -20.38
CA LEU A 183 -7.16 -19.60 -21.23
C LEU A 183 -6.76 -19.73 -22.70
N PRO A 184 -7.56 -20.47 -23.54
CA PRO A 184 -7.26 -20.58 -24.94
C PRO A 184 -7.26 -19.23 -25.65
N PRO A 185 -6.53 -19.08 -26.77
CA PRO A 185 -6.55 -17.87 -27.58
C PRO A 185 -7.99 -17.50 -27.95
N ARG A 186 -8.28 -16.20 -27.99
CA ARG A 186 -9.58 -15.73 -28.47
C ARG A 186 -9.66 -16.02 -29.98
N VAL A 187 -10.47 -16.98 -30.38
CA VAL A 187 -10.75 -17.23 -31.80
C VAL A 187 -11.44 -15.98 -32.33
N ARG A 188 -10.79 -15.27 -33.23
CA ARG A 188 -11.41 -14.19 -33.98
C ARG A 188 -12.36 -14.85 -34.98
N ASN A 189 -13.66 -14.78 -34.75
CA ASN A 189 -14.63 -15.16 -35.76
C ASN A 189 -14.47 -14.15 -36.92
N THR A 190 -13.72 -14.53 -37.94
CA THR A 190 -13.63 -13.84 -39.22
C THR A 190 -14.76 -14.22 -40.17
N SER A 191 -15.88 -14.73 -39.63
CA SER A 191 -17.06 -15.06 -40.42
C SER A 191 -18.05 -13.91 -40.38
N ALA A 192 -17.69 -12.81 -41.00
CA ALA A 192 -18.64 -11.73 -41.37
C ALA A 192 -18.00 -10.80 -42.41
N ALA A 193 -17.61 -11.36 -43.57
CA ALA A 193 -17.47 -10.56 -44.78
C ALA A 193 -17.55 -11.51 -46.00
N GLY A 194 -18.68 -11.54 -46.65
CA GLY A 194 -18.82 -11.70 -48.08
C GLY A 194 -18.82 -13.10 -48.65
N GLU A 195 -19.97 -13.67 -48.84
CA GLU A 195 -20.25 -14.24 -50.14
C GLU A 195 -21.65 -13.83 -50.55
N PRO A 196 -21.80 -13.18 -51.68
CA PRO A 196 -23.08 -13.09 -52.35
C PRO A 196 -23.22 -14.25 -53.32
N GLY A 197 -24.28 -14.99 -53.18
CA GLY A 197 -25.07 -15.47 -54.28
C GLY A 197 -24.65 -16.70 -55.05
N ASP A 198 -25.69 -17.44 -55.31
CA ASP A 198 -25.99 -18.34 -56.42
C ASP A 198 -25.63 -19.81 -56.28
N GLY A 199 -26.68 -20.59 -56.31
CA GLY A 199 -26.60 -21.98 -56.60
C GLY A 199 -27.69 -22.83 -55.98
N ALA A 200 -28.86 -22.83 -56.61
CA ALA A 200 -29.85 -23.89 -56.77
C ALA A 200 -29.91 -24.99 -55.71
N ALA A 201 -31.01 -25.01 -55.04
CA ALA A 201 -31.46 -26.09 -54.14
C ALA A 201 -31.58 -27.43 -54.88
N ASP A 202 -30.92 -28.47 -54.41
CA ASP A 202 -31.23 -29.85 -54.68
C ASP A 202 -32.01 -30.43 -53.46
N PRO A 203 -33.31 -30.80 -53.61
CA PRO A 203 -34.12 -31.25 -52.50
C PRO A 203 -33.99 -32.75 -52.19
N ALA A 204 -32.96 -33.45 -52.66
CA ALA A 204 -32.89 -34.93 -52.58
C ALA A 204 -31.96 -35.48 -51.48
N ALA A 205 -31.32 -34.67 -50.61
CA ALA A 205 -30.33 -35.14 -49.62
C ALA A 205 -30.83 -35.18 -48.18
N LEU A 206 -32.12 -35.13 -47.91
CA LEU A 206 -32.72 -35.18 -46.55
C LEU A 206 -33.28 -36.56 -46.20
N LYS A 207 -32.54 -37.64 -46.38
CA LYS A 207 -32.87 -38.94 -45.79
C LYS A 207 -31.61 -39.61 -45.27
N GLY A 208 -31.45 -39.61 -43.91
CA GLY A 208 -30.57 -40.59 -43.32
C GLY A 208 -29.54 -40.08 -42.30
N ARG A 209 -29.93 -39.34 -41.29
CA ARG A 209 -29.17 -39.33 -40.04
C ARG A 209 -30.08 -39.63 -38.86
N ARG A 210 -30.22 -40.93 -38.63
CA ARG A 210 -30.88 -41.54 -37.50
C ARG A 210 -30.11 -41.16 -36.22
N PHE A 211 -30.78 -40.50 -35.36
CA PHE A 211 -30.36 -40.16 -33.99
C PHE A 211 -30.18 -41.45 -33.18
N LYS A 212 -28.95 -41.86 -32.91
CA LYS A 212 -28.65 -42.95 -31.98
C LYS A 212 -28.64 -42.38 -30.56
N ARG A 213 -29.82 -42.45 -29.93
CA ARG A 213 -30.03 -42.16 -28.52
C ARG A 213 -29.51 -43.36 -27.73
N SER A 214 -28.35 -43.30 -27.14
CA SER A 214 -27.86 -44.31 -26.20
C SER A 214 -28.61 -44.11 -24.88
N ARG A 215 -29.54 -45.02 -24.63
CA ARG A 215 -30.12 -45.32 -23.34
C ARG A 215 -29.26 -46.42 -22.73
N ASN A 216 -28.67 -46.16 -21.58
CA ASN A 216 -28.31 -47.16 -20.57
C ASN A 216 -28.11 -46.36 -19.30
N GLY A 217 -28.64 -46.68 -18.19
CA GLY A 217 -29.43 -47.82 -17.71
C GLY A 217 -29.81 -47.46 -16.29
N ALA A 218 -30.98 -47.93 -16.02
CA ALA A 218 -31.69 -47.84 -14.77
C ALA A 218 -30.95 -48.57 -13.63
N VAL A 219 -31.13 -48.01 -12.43
CA VAL A 219 -31.85 -48.62 -11.30
C VAL A 219 -31.08 -49.69 -10.52
N GLU A 220 -30.82 -49.39 -9.26
CA GLU A 220 -31.31 -50.24 -8.16
C GLU A 220 -31.10 -49.52 -6.83
N SER A 221 -32.25 -49.30 -6.20
CA SER A 221 -32.37 -49.11 -4.74
C SER A 221 -32.79 -50.45 -4.19
N PRO A 222 -32.40 -50.86 -3.02
CA PRO A 222 -33.39 -51.40 -2.09
C PRO A 222 -33.37 -50.64 -0.75
N ALA A 223 -34.58 -50.51 -0.29
CA ALA A 223 -35.02 -50.11 1.02
C ALA A 223 -34.90 -51.29 2.02
N ASP A 224 -35.17 -50.88 3.27
CA ASP A 224 -35.51 -51.65 4.48
C ASP A 224 -34.35 -52.17 5.32
N ASP A 225 -34.30 -51.81 6.56
CA ASP A 225 -35.04 -52.14 7.76
C ASP A 225 -34.46 -51.30 8.94
N ALA A 226 -35.24 -50.56 9.59
CA ALA A 226 -35.93 -50.74 10.86
C ALA A 226 -35.08 -51.24 12.06
N ASP A 227 -35.17 -50.47 13.04
CA ASP A 227 -35.52 -50.72 14.43
C ASP A 227 -34.49 -50.51 15.53
N VAL A 228 -34.99 -49.81 16.49
CA VAL A 228 -34.99 -49.98 17.97
C VAL A 228 -33.98 -49.26 18.80
N ALA A 229 -34.55 -48.23 19.41
CA ALA A 229 -34.74 -47.94 20.85
C ALA A 229 -33.55 -47.53 21.74
N SER A 230 -33.83 -46.41 22.35
CA SER A 230 -33.76 -46.08 23.82
C SER A 230 -32.38 -46.16 24.48
N ASP A 231 -31.97 -45.23 25.27
CA ASP A 231 -32.57 -44.78 26.50
C ASP A 231 -31.80 -43.60 27.10
N ALA A 232 -32.52 -42.74 27.68
CA ALA A 232 -32.38 -41.88 28.83
C ALA A 232 -31.01 -41.70 29.53
N GLY A 233 -30.80 -40.45 29.92
CA GLY A 233 -29.90 -40.15 31.01
C GLY A 233 -29.40 -38.71 31.13
N SER A 234 -30.27 -37.77 31.43
CA SER A 234 -29.91 -36.60 32.24
C SER A 234 -30.18 -36.98 33.70
N PRO A 235 -29.52 -36.41 34.76
CA PRO A 235 -29.48 -35.00 35.06
C PRO A 235 -28.29 -34.49 35.91
N ALA A 236 -28.15 -33.15 35.90
CA ALA A 236 -28.02 -32.26 37.07
C ALA A 236 -26.92 -32.44 38.13
N GLY A 237 -26.39 -31.31 38.54
CA GLY A 237 -25.78 -31.03 39.85
C GLY A 237 -24.66 -29.98 39.72
N ALA A 238 -24.94 -28.74 39.87
CA ALA A 238 -25.05 -27.94 41.11
C ALA A 238 -23.69 -27.48 41.64
N ALA A 239 -23.44 -26.15 41.52
CA ALA A 239 -23.19 -25.21 42.60
C ALA A 239 -21.95 -25.38 43.51
N ALA A 240 -21.18 -24.28 43.63
CA ALA A 240 -20.80 -23.51 44.81
C ALA A 240 -19.57 -22.64 44.53
N ARG A 241 -19.72 -21.31 44.48
CA ARG A 241 -19.40 -20.34 45.56
C ARG A 241 -18.09 -20.54 46.32
N ARG A 242 -17.26 -19.52 46.26
CA ARG A 242 -16.65 -18.69 47.33
C ARG A 242 -15.61 -17.79 46.68
N GLU A 243 -15.76 -16.46 46.66
CA GLU A 243 -15.50 -15.47 47.73
C GLU A 243 -14.10 -15.57 48.34
N GLY A 244 -13.41 -14.39 48.32
CA GLY A 244 -12.38 -14.05 49.31
C GLY A 244 -11.22 -13.25 48.72
N THR A 245 -11.33 -11.96 48.68
CA THR A 245 -10.53 -10.92 49.36
C THR A 245 -9.01 -11.14 49.50
N SER A 246 -8.24 -10.30 48.93
CA SER A 246 -7.36 -9.25 49.52
C SER A 246 -6.72 -8.45 48.41
#